data_11f3f3926c1543e4dc974a8db9e09cc5
#
_entry.id   11f3f3926c1543e4dc974a8db9e09cc5
#
_cell.length_a   1.000
_cell.length_b   1.000
_cell.length_c   1.000
_cell.angle_alpha   90.00
_cell.angle_beta   90.00
_cell.angle_gamma   90.00
#
_symmetry.space_group_name_H-M   'P 1'
#
loop_
_entity.id
_entity.type
_entity.pdbx_description
1 polymer ?
#
loop_
_entity_poly.entity_id
_entity_poly.type
_entity_poly.pdbx_seq_one_letter_code
_entity_poly.pdbx_strand_id
1 'polypeptide(L)'
;MILTKNKKKQIEGVDFNKAYPIIEAVKLLKEKKFVKFDESIEVSINTGIDSKQSDQNVRGSFVPPHGLGKKVDIAVFAQGKAAEEAKALGVKKVGGEDLVAALQEKIDIDVIIATPDMMAVVSKIAKVLGPKGLMPNPKTGTVTNDVKSTIENINKGLVAYKNDKAGTIHAALGKISFDENQLSENINSFVEEIKKIKPSGLKGNFINSVFVSSTMGFGLKVEV
;
A
#
# COMPACT_ATOMS: atom_id res chain seq x y z
N MET A 1 -14.73 23.63 9.03
CA MET A 1 -13.83 22.80 9.87
C MET A 1 -12.86 23.71 10.60
N ILE A 2 -12.79 23.64 11.95
CA ILE A 2 -11.88 24.50 12.72
C ILE A 2 -10.47 23.89 12.64
N LEU A 3 -9.55 24.54 11.97
CA LEU A 3 -8.16 24.12 11.86
C LEU A 3 -7.39 24.44 13.15
N THR A 4 -6.59 23.50 13.63
CA THR A 4 -5.66 23.71 14.76
C THR A 4 -4.59 24.75 14.39
N LYS A 5 -3.97 25.38 15.41
CA LYS A 5 -2.89 26.38 15.19
C LYS A 5 -1.76 25.83 14.30
N ASN A 6 -1.36 24.59 14.51
CA ASN A 6 -0.29 23.95 13.73
C ASN A 6 -0.71 23.73 12.26
N LYS A 7 -1.94 23.27 12.02
CA LYS A 7 -2.44 23.13 10.64
C LYS A 7 -2.57 24.48 9.94
N LYS A 8 -2.97 25.56 10.64
CA LYS A 8 -3.01 26.88 10.02
C LYS A 8 -1.63 27.34 9.55
N LYS A 9 -0.59 27.16 10.38
CA LYS A 9 0.80 27.48 9.98
C LYS A 9 1.30 26.61 8.81
N GLN A 10 0.89 25.35 8.77
CA GLN A 10 1.28 24.43 7.70
C GLN A 10 0.77 24.86 6.33
N ILE A 11 -0.49 25.29 6.24
CA ILE A 11 -1.16 25.67 4.99
C ILE A 11 -0.91 27.12 4.58
N GLU A 12 -0.24 27.89 5.42
CA GLU A 12 0.07 29.29 5.12
C GLU A 12 1.00 29.40 3.90
N GLY A 13 0.54 30.13 2.88
CA GLY A 13 1.27 30.31 1.62
C GLY A 13 1.14 29.13 0.62
N VAL A 14 0.27 28.15 0.87
CA VAL A 14 0.02 27.04 -0.05
C VAL A 14 -1.26 27.30 -0.83
N ASP A 15 -1.21 27.26 -2.15
CA ASP A 15 -2.39 27.34 -3.02
C ASP A 15 -2.90 25.93 -3.37
N PHE A 16 -4.04 25.54 -2.80
CA PHE A 16 -4.66 24.23 -3.02
C PHE A 16 -5.36 24.07 -4.37
N ASN A 17 -5.56 25.16 -5.11
CA ASN A 17 -6.20 25.11 -6.43
C ASN A 17 -5.20 24.84 -7.55
N LYS A 18 -3.91 25.09 -7.27
CA LYS A 18 -2.83 24.85 -8.23
C LYS A 18 -2.47 23.36 -8.27
N ALA A 19 -2.21 22.82 -9.45
CA ALA A 19 -1.52 21.55 -9.61
C ALA A 19 0.00 21.81 -9.55
N TYR A 20 0.72 20.99 -8.78
CA TYR A 20 2.15 21.11 -8.57
C TYR A 20 2.89 20.00 -9.30
N PRO A 21 4.09 20.25 -9.84
CA PRO A 21 5.02 19.18 -10.21
C PRO A 21 5.30 18.28 -9.00
N ILE A 22 5.45 16.97 -9.20
CA ILE A 22 5.60 16.00 -8.10
C ILE A 22 6.77 16.35 -7.18
N ILE A 23 7.90 16.77 -7.75
CA ILE A 23 9.11 17.16 -6.98
C ILE A 23 8.82 18.37 -6.09
N GLU A 24 8.15 19.41 -6.60
CA GLU A 24 7.77 20.58 -5.80
C GLU A 24 6.78 20.23 -4.70
N ALA A 25 5.79 19.38 -4.99
CA ALA A 25 4.84 18.92 -3.99
C ALA A 25 5.54 18.18 -2.84
N VAL A 26 6.48 17.28 -3.16
CA VAL A 26 7.26 16.54 -2.15
C VAL A 26 8.14 17.50 -1.33
N LYS A 27 8.79 18.50 -1.95
CA LYS A 27 9.56 19.54 -1.24
C LYS A 27 8.69 20.31 -0.25
N LEU A 28 7.55 20.81 -0.69
CA LEU A 28 6.61 21.54 0.16
C LEU A 28 6.14 20.72 1.36
N LEU A 29 5.86 19.41 1.15
CA LEU A 29 5.48 18.50 2.24
C LEU A 29 6.61 18.30 3.25
N LYS A 30 7.87 18.21 2.79
CA LYS A 30 9.05 18.09 3.66
C LYS A 30 9.29 19.37 4.46
N GLU A 31 9.24 20.52 3.83
CA GLU A 31 9.46 21.83 4.46
C GLU A 31 8.40 22.14 5.52
N LYS A 32 7.15 21.82 5.24
CA LYS A 32 6.01 22.09 6.12
C LYS A 32 5.75 21.00 7.18
N LYS A 33 6.66 20.04 7.31
CA LYS A 33 6.61 19.01 8.35
C LYS A 33 6.68 19.64 9.74
N PHE A 34 5.78 19.24 10.65
CA PHE A 34 5.76 19.76 12.03
C PHE A 34 5.86 18.66 13.09
N VAL A 35 5.80 17.39 12.68
CA VAL A 35 5.86 16.24 13.58
C VAL A 35 7.28 15.69 13.71
N LYS A 36 7.56 15.02 14.84
CA LYS A 36 8.89 14.49 15.15
C LYS A 36 9.14 13.09 14.56
N PHE A 37 8.08 12.32 14.30
CA PHE A 37 8.22 10.98 13.73
C PHE A 37 8.42 11.02 12.22
N ASP A 38 8.90 9.93 11.63
CA ASP A 38 9.11 9.81 10.20
C ASP A 38 7.79 9.48 9.50
N GLU A 39 7.18 10.50 8.88
CA GLU A 39 5.90 10.40 8.19
C GLU A 39 6.02 9.56 6.92
N SER A 40 4.93 8.91 6.54
CA SER A 40 4.80 8.28 5.23
C SER A 40 4.30 9.31 4.21
N ILE A 41 4.79 9.22 2.99
CA ILE A 41 4.24 9.91 1.83
C ILE A 41 3.22 8.98 1.18
N GLU A 42 2.01 9.48 1.04
CA GLU A 42 0.87 8.75 0.53
C GLU A 42 0.34 9.42 -0.74
N VAL A 43 -0.09 8.59 -1.67
CA VAL A 43 -0.70 9.02 -2.93
C VAL A 43 -2.15 8.57 -2.95
N SER A 44 -3.03 9.50 -3.32
CA SER A 44 -4.45 9.24 -3.54
C SER A 44 -4.79 9.55 -4.97
N ILE A 45 -5.18 8.53 -5.75
CA ILE A 45 -5.55 8.65 -7.15
C ILE A 45 -7.07 8.58 -7.24
N ASN A 46 -7.70 9.68 -7.61
CA ASN A 46 -9.11 9.71 -7.89
C ASN A 46 -9.36 9.22 -9.32
N THR A 47 -10.07 8.11 -9.44
CA THR A 47 -10.36 7.48 -10.72
C THR A 47 -11.82 7.67 -11.12
N GLY A 48 -12.12 7.48 -12.39
CA GLY A 48 -13.50 7.50 -12.93
C GLY A 48 -14.26 6.19 -12.81
N ILE A 49 -13.82 5.28 -11.92
CA ILE A 49 -14.39 3.95 -11.74
C ILE A 49 -15.73 4.03 -11.01
N ASP A 50 -16.72 3.25 -11.49
CA ASP A 50 -17.92 2.93 -10.71
C ASP A 50 -17.69 1.67 -9.88
N SER A 51 -17.45 1.85 -8.58
CA SER A 51 -17.19 0.76 -7.64
C SER A 51 -18.37 -0.21 -7.43
N LYS A 52 -19.57 0.15 -7.89
CA LYS A 52 -20.74 -0.73 -7.86
C LYS A 52 -20.66 -1.84 -8.92
N GLN A 53 -19.91 -1.61 -9.98
CA GLN A 53 -19.68 -2.58 -11.04
C GLN A 53 -18.45 -3.43 -10.67
N SER A 54 -18.66 -4.73 -10.50
CA SER A 54 -17.61 -5.66 -10.05
C SER A 54 -16.44 -5.81 -11.04
N ASP A 55 -16.69 -5.61 -12.32
CA ASP A 55 -15.72 -5.65 -13.42
C ASP A 55 -14.83 -4.40 -13.49
N GLN A 56 -15.23 -3.31 -12.86
CA GLN A 56 -14.44 -2.08 -12.78
C GLN A 56 -13.57 -2.01 -11.51
N ASN A 57 -13.71 -2.96 -10.59
CA ASN A 57 -12.92 -2.95 -9.36
C ASN A 57 -11.45 -3.24 -9.63
N VAL A 58 -10.59 -2.27 -9.28
CA VAL A 58 -9.14 -2.35 -9.39
C VAL A 58 -8.55 -2.81 -8.07
N ARG A 59 -7.76 -3.86 -8.12
CA ARG A 59 -6.99 -4.39 -6.98
C ARG A 59 -5.71 -5.04 -7.50
N GLY A 60 -4.59 -4.73 -6.88
CA GLY A 60 -3.31 -5.28 -7.28
C GLY A 60 -2.24 -5.07 -6.24
N SER A 61 -1.01 -5.28 -6.64
CA SER A 61 0.19 -5.02 -5.84
C SER A 61 1.24 -4.34 -6.71
N PHE A 62 2.02 -3.48 -6.10
CA PHE A 62 3.08 -2.70 -6.73
C PHE A 62 4.34 -2.75 -5.86
N VAL A 63 5.49 -2.88 -6.49
CA VAL A 63 6.79 -2.82 -5.81
C VAL A 63 7.47 -1.52 -6.21
N PRO A 64 7.59 -0.54 -5.28
CA PRO A 64 8.28 0.71 -5.57
C PRO A 64 9.76 0.47 -5.90
N PRO A 65 10.35 1.20 -6.87
CA PRO A 65 11.76 1.05 -7.24
C PRO A 65 12.72 1.22 -6.06
N HIS A 66 12.46 2.20 -5.19
CA HIS A 66 13.28 2.53 -4.02
C HIS A 66 12.75 1.93 -2.70
N GLY A 67 11.74 1.05 -2.78
CA GLY A 67 11.11 0.45 -1.60
C GLY A 67 10.31 1.42 -0.76
N LEU A 68 9.90 0.99 0.43
CA LEU A 68 9.06 1.78 1.37
C LEU A 68 9.81 2.31 2.59
N GLY A 69 11.02 1.81 2.88
CA GLY A 69 11.75 2.15 4.11
C GLY A 69 11.08 1.63 5.39
N LYS A 70 10.19 0.64 5.29
CA LYS A 70 9.54 0.00 6.44
C LYS A 70 9.94 -1.47 6.50
N LYS A 71 10.35 -1.95 7.68
CA LYS A 71 10.48 -3.39 7.94
C LYS A 71 9.07 -3.96 8.14
N VAL A 72 8.79 -5.06 7.45
CA VAL A 72 7.48 -5.71 7.44
C VAL A 72 7.57 -7.04 8.16
N ASP A 73 6.73 -7.26 9.17
CA ASP A 73 6.62 -8.56 9.83
C ASP A 73 5.71 -9.48 9.01
N ILE A 74 6.31 -10.57 8.52
CA ILE A 74 5.66 -11.52 7.60
C ILE A 74 5.28 -12.79 8.37
N ALA A 75 4.09 -13.32 8.11
CA ALA A 75 3.71 -14.68 8.46
C ALA A 75 3.46 -15.50 7.21
N VAL A 76 3.91 -16.76 7.23
CA VAL A 76 3.78 -17.67 6.08
C VAL A 76 3.03 -18.93 6.49
N PHE A 77 1.90 -19.15 5.83
CA PHE A 77 1.14 -20.40 5.91
C PHE A 77 1.59 -21.33 4.77
N ALA A 78 2.50 -22.23 5.09
CA ALA A 78 3.03 -23.20 4.16
C ALA A 78 3.39 -24.51 4.85
N GLN A 79 3.44 -25.62 4.07
CA GLN A 79 3.88 -26.94 4.52
C GLN A 79 5.05 -27.43 3.68
N GLY A 80 5.81 -28.39 4.22
CA GLY A 80 6.93 -29.03 3.52
C GLY A 80 8.03 -28.07 3.12
N LYS A 81 8.51 -28.18 1.89
CA LYS A 81 9.64 -27.41 1.34
C LYS A 81 9.42 -25.89 1.39
N ALA A 82 8.21 -25.42 1.09
CA ALA A 82 7.90 -23.99 1.12
C ALA A 82 8.02 -23.40 2.55
N ALA A 83 7.73 -24.18 3.58
CA ALA A 83 7.92 -23.77 4.97
C ALA A 83 9.41 -23.69 5.37
N GLU A 84 10.24 -24.62 4.85
CA GLU A 84 11.69 -24.61 5.07
C GLU A 84 12.34 -23.40 4.38
N GLU A 85 11.96 -23.11 3.15
CA GLU A 85 12.41 -21.92 2.39
C GLU A 85 12.05 -20.62 3.12
N ALA A 86 10.83 -20.50 3.63
CA ALA A 86 10.40 -19.32 4.40
C ALA A 86 11.23 -19.14 5.68
N LYS A 87 11.53 -20.23 6.40
CA LYS A 87 12.41 -20.21 7.60
C LYS A 87 13.83 -19.80 7.25
N ALA A 88 14.38 -20.31 6.14
CA ALA A 88 15.72 -19.97 5.66
C ALA A 88 15.85 -18.48 5.31
N LEU A 89 14.77 -17.82 4.88
CA LEU A 89 14.70 -16.39 4.60
C LEU A 89 14.47 -15.53 5.87
N GLY A 90 14.49 -16.12 7.05
CA GLY A 90 14.40 -15.42 8.33
C GLY A 90 12.98 -15.04 8.75
N VAL A 91 11.95 -15.62 8.13
CA VAL A 91 10.57 -15.41 8.56
C VAL A 91 10.33 -16.12 9.89
N LYS A 92 9.97 -15.36 10.92
CA LYS A 92 9.81 -15.87 12.28
C LYS A 92 8.54 -16.69 12.49
N LYS A 93 7.50 -16.38 11.74
CA LYS A 93 6.14 -16.95 11.90
C LYS A 93 5.81 -17.80 10.66
N VAL A 94 6.24 -19.06 10.68
CA VAL A 94 5.98 -20.03 9.61
C VAL A 94 5.33 -21.27 10.20
N GLY A 95 4.18 -21.68 9.67
CA GLY A 95 3.48 -22.88 10.13
C GLY A 95 2.12 -23.10 9.46
N GLY A 96 1.33 -23.99 10.04
CA GLY A 96 0.00 -24.34 9.58
C GLY A 96 -1.08 -23.99 10.60
N GLU A 97 -1.71 -25.02 11.17
CA GLU A 97 -2.78 -24.83 12.17
C GLU A 97 -2.30 -24.20 13.48
N ASP A 98 -1.04 -24.42 13.86
CA ASP A 98 -0.43 -23.83 15.05
C ASP A 98 -0.40 -22.30 14.98
N LEU A 99 -0.14 -21.74 13.77
CA LEU A 99 -0.19 -20.30 13.53
C LEU A 99 -1.61 -19.73 13.67
N VAL A 100 -2.64 -20.49 13.37
CA VAL A 100 -4.02 -20.06 13.51
C VAL A 100 -4.33 -19.71 14.96
N ALA A 101 -3.94 -20.56 15.91
CA ALA A 101 -4.15 -20.32 17.34
C ALA A 101 -3.38 -19.08 17.82
N ALA A 102 -2.10 -18.96 17.44
CA ALA A 102 -1.26 -17.83 17.80
C ALA A 102 -1.80 -16.49 17.26
N LEU A 103 -2.37 -16.48 16.04
CA LEU A 103 -2.92 -15.29 15.41
C LEU A 103 -4.32 -14.91 15.92
N GLN A 104 -5.06 -15.83 16.52
CA GLN A 104 -6.31 -15.51 17.20
C GLN A 104 -6.06 -14.73 18.49
N GLU A 105 -4.99 -15.05 19.22
CA GLU A 105 -4.64 -14.37 20.46
C GLU A 105 -4.01 -13.00 20.22
N LYS A 106 -2.99 -12.92 19.34
CA LYS A 106 -2.29 -11.68 19.06
C LYS A 106 -1.89 -11.60 17.58
N ILE A 107 -2.40 -10.58 16.89
CA ILE A 107 -2.01 -10.25 15.52
C ILE A 107 -0.96 -9.16 15.56
N ASP A 108 0.30 -9.58 15.44
CA ASP A 108 1.48 -8.71 15.39
C ASP A 108 2.23 -9.02 14.07
N ILE A 109 1.54 -8.77 12.96
CA ILE A 109 1.96 -9.11 11.61
C ILE A 109 1.42 -8.05 10.65
N ASP A 110 2.26 -7.64 9.70
CA ASP A 110 1.89 -6.68 8.66
C ASP A 110 1.36 -7.37 7.39
N VAL A 111 1.91 -8.54 7.02
CA VAL A 111 1.53 -9.27 5.80
C VAL A 111 1.47 -10.77 6.06
N ILE A 112 0.47 -11.42 5.46
CA ILE A 112 0.32 -12.87 5.49
C ILE A 112 0.45 -13.43 4.07
N ILE A 113 1.34 -14.40 3.91
CA ILE A 113 1.48 -15.20 2.68
C ILE A 113 0.88 -16.58 2.94
N ALA A 114 0.20 -17.14 1.97
CA ALA A 114 -0.32 -18.49 2.06
C ALA A 114 -0.10 -19.26 0.76
N THR A 115 0.22 -20.55 0.87
CA THR A 115 0.11 -21.44 -0.29
C THR A 115 -1.37 -21.75 -0.56
N PRO A 116 -1.77 -22.05 -1.81
CA PRO A 116 -3.16 -22.37 -2.14
C PRO A 116 -3.74 -23.47 -1.27
N ASP A 117 -2.94 -24.49 -0.94
CA ASP A 117 -3.35 -25.63 -0.10
C ASP A 117 -3.70 -25.21 1.32
N MET A 118 -3.01 -24.19 1.87
CA MET A 118 -3.23 -23.70 3.23
C MET A 118 -4.35 -22.67 3.33
N MET A 119 -4.95 -22.26 2.23
CA MET A 119 -6.06 -21.30 2.24
C MET A 119 -7.29 -21.81 3.00
N ALA A 120 -7.52 -23.13 3.02
CA ALA A 120 -8.58 -23.75 3.82
C ALA A 120 -8.38 -23.50 5.33
N VAL A 121 -7.12 -23.56 5.78
CA VAL A 121 -6.73 -23.32 7.18
C VAL A 121 -6.85 -21.82 7.51
N VAL A 122 -6.35 -20.94 6.64
CA VAL A 122 -6.44 -19.49 6.81
C VAL A 122 -7.89 -19.01 6.83
N SER A 123 -8.79 -19.66 6.10
CA SER A 123 -10.22 -19.34 6.09
C SER A 123 -10.89 -19.50 7.47
N LYS A 124 -10.36 -20.35 8.35
CA LYS A 124 -10.87 -20.50 9.73
C LYS A 124 -10.76 -19.19 10.53
N ILE A 125 -9.76 -18.36 10.24
CA ILE A 125 -9.51 -17.06 10.88
C ILE A 125 -9.87 -15.85 10.00
N ALA A 126 -10.55 -16.07 8.86
CA ALA A 126 -10.94 -15.01 7.94
C ALA A 126 -11.75 -13.89 8.60
N LYS A 127 -12.61 -14.22 9.59
CA LYS A 127 -13.40 -13.23 10.38
C LYS A 127 -12.52 -12.23 11.13
N VAL A 128 -11.31 -12.63 11.52
CA VAL A 128 -10.35 -11.80 12.27
C VAL A 128 -9.40 -11.06 11.34
N LEU A 129 -8.93 -11.72 10.27
CA LEU A 129 -7.98 -11.17 9.30
C LEU A 129 -8.66 -10.22 8.29
N GLY A 130 -9.90 -10.49 7.91
CA GLY A 130 -10.64 -9.71 6.91
C GLY A 130 -10.77 -8.23 7.27
N PRO A 131 -11.30 -7.86 8.44
CA PRO A 131 -11.42 -6.46 8.86
C PRO A 131 -10.08 -5.71 8.95
N LYS A 132 -8.98 -6.44 9.24
CA LYS A 132 -7.63 -5.87 9.30
C LYS A 132 -6.94 -5.77 7.94
N GLY A 133 -7.56 -6.28 6.87
CA GLY A 133 -6.98 -6.27 5.53
C GLY A 133 -5.82 -7.26 5.32
N LEU A 134 -5.59 -8.18 6.28
CA LEU A 134 -4.48 -9.15 6.27
C LEU A 134 -4.81 -10.46 5.55
N MET A 135 -6.02 -10.61 5.03
CA MET A 135 -6.43 -11.83 4.32
C MET A 135 -5.64 -12.01 3.03
N PRO A 136 -4.92 -13.13 2.85
CA PRO A 136 -4.20 -13.42 1.61
C PRO A 136 -5.13 -13.43 0.41
N ASN A 137 -4.65 -12.91 -0.73
CA ASN A 137 -5.44 -12.85 -1.96
C ASN A 137 -4.55 -13.10 -3.19
N PRO A 138 -4.99 -13.94 -4.15
CA PRO A 138 -4.25 -14.18 -5.39
C PRO A 138 -3.98 -12.91 -6.21
N LYS A 139 -4.94 -11.97 -6.25
CA LYS A 139 -4.80 -10.71 -7.00
C LYS A 139 -3.71 -9.79 -6.46
N THR A 140 -3.35 -9.91 -5.19
CA THR A 140 -2.26 -9.14 -4.57
C THR A 140 -0.96 -9.93 -4.49
N GLY A 141 -0.91 -11.14 -5.09
CA GLY A 141 0.28 -12.00 -5.08
C GLY A 141 0.63 -12.61 -3.72
N THR A 142 -0.26 -12.49 -2.71
CA THR A 142 -0.02 -13.05 -1.37
C THR A 142 -0.47 -14.51 -1.23
N VAL A 143 -1.13 -15.06 -2.25
CA VAL A 143 -1.41 -16.49 -2.39
C VAL A 143 -0.57 -17.01 -3.56
N THR A 144 0.44 -17.81 -3.28
CA THR A 144 1.41 -18.28 -4.28
C THR A 144 2.07 -19.59 -3.87
N ASN A 145 2.54 -20.34 -4.85
CA ASN A 145 3.40 -21.50 -4.64
C ASN A 145 4.88 -21.09 -4.50
N ASP A 146 5.27 -19.94 -5.08
CA ASP A 146 6.62 -19.40 -4.99
C ASP A 146 6.71 -18.42 -3.81
N VAL A 147 6.92 -18.98 -2.62
CA VAL A 147 6.99 -18.23 -1.37
C VAL A 147 8.26 -17.36 -1.33
N LYS A 148 9.38 -17.84 -1.92
CA LYS A 148 10.66 -17.15 -1.88
C LYS A 148 10.60 -15.80 -2.59
N SER A 149 10.17 -15.75 -3.84
CA SER A 149 10.09 -14.51 -4.62
C SER A 149 9.11 -13.52 -3.99
N THR A 150 8.02 -14.03 -3.40
CA THR A 150 7.04 -13.17 -2.72
C THR A 150 7.59 -12.54 -1.45
N ILE A 151 8.35 -13.28 -0.63
CA ILE A 151 9.02 -12.72 0.55
C ILE A 151 10.04 -11.66 0.13
N GLU A 152 10.82 -11.90 -0.91
CA GLU A 152 11.77 -10.91 -1.43
C GLU A 152 11.08 -9.63 -1.91
N ASN A 153 9.95 -9.75 -2.62
CA ASN A 153 9.16 -8.61 -3.06
C ASN A 153 8.54 -7.83 -1.90
N ILE A 154 8.04 -8.52 -0.87
CA ILE A 154 7.51 -7.86 0.33
C ILE A 154 8.65 -7.14 1.09
N ASN A 155 9.83 -7.74 1.18
CA ASN A 155 10.99 -7.10 1.79
C ASN A 155 11.49 -5.89 0.98
N LYS A 156 11.31 -5.89 -0.35
CA LYS A 156 11.53 -4.71 -1.21
C LYS A 156 10.45 -3.64 -1.05
N GLY A 157 9.36 -3.93 -0.32
CA GLY A 157 8.29 -2.97 -0.06
C GLY A 157 7.07 -3.12 -0.97
N LEU A 158 6.58 -4.33 -1.18
CA LEU A 158 5.34 -4.58 -1.92
C LEU A 158 4.17 -3.84 -1.26
N VAL A 159 3.50 -2.98 -2.02
CA VAL A 159 2.29 -2.26 -1.63
C VAL A 159 1.08 -2.91 -2.28
N ALA A 160 0.16 -3.39 -1.46
CA ALA A 160 -1.15 -3.81 -1.95
C ALA A 160 -2.08 -2.59 -2.05
N TYR A 161 -2.72 -2.41 -3.18
CA TYR A 161 -3.68 -1.33 -3.40
C TYR A 161 -5.05 -1.86 -3.83
N LYS A 162 -6.06 -1.09 -3.52
CA LYS A 162 -7.45 -1.38 -3.84
C LYS A 162 -8.22 -0.07 -3.96
N ASN A 163 -9.16 0.00 -4.92
CA ASN A 163 -10.10 1.13 -4.96
C ASN A 163 -11.07 1.07 -3.77
N ASP A 164 -11.42 2.21 -3.26
CA ASP A 164 -12.49 2.38 -2.27
C ASP A 164 -13.87 2.44 -2.95
N LYS A 165 -14.92 2.71 -2.15
CA LYS A 165 -16.29 2.85 -2.65
C LYS A 165 -16.50 4.09 -3.53
N ALA A 166 -15.64 5.10 -3.40
CA ALA A 166 -15.67 6.31 -4.20
C ALA A 166 -14.84 6.20 -5.49
N GLY A 167 -14.18 5.05 -5.73
CA GLY A 167 -13.29 4.86 -6.86
C GLY A 167 -11.88 5.43 -6.65
N THR A 168 -11.50 5.81 -5.42
CA THR A 168 -10.18 6.33 -5.12
C THR A 168 -9.22 5.19 -4.73
N ILE A 169 -7.99 5.25 -5.23
CA ILE A 169 -6.92 4.32 -4.89
C ILE A 169 -5.93 5.02 -3.98
N HIS A 170 -5.62 4.42 -2.84
CA HIS A 170 -4.68 4.93 -1.85
C HIS A 170 -3.47 4.01 -1.73
N ALA A 171 -2.27 4.60 -1.68
CA ALA A 171 -1.02 3.86 -1.50
C ALA A 171 0.02 4.70 -0.75
N ALA A 172 0.73 4.09 0.21
CA ALA A 172 1.92 4.66 0.81
C ALA A 172 3.13 4.28 -0.04
N LEU A 173 3.92 5.26 -0.50
CA LEU A 173 5.00 5.06 -1.47
C LEU A 173 6.39 5.37 -0.96
N GLY A 174 6.53 5.68 0.32
CA GLY A 174 7.83 5.91 0.95
C GLY A 174 7.73 6.68 2.25
N LYS A 175 8.89 7.00 2.82
CA LYS A 175 9.04 7.81 4.01
C LYS A 175 9.51 9.22 3.65
N ILE A 176 9.15 10.19 4.46
CA ILE A 176 9.56 11.59 4.25
C ILE A 176 11.09 11.77 4.36
N SER A 177 11.77 10.81 5.01
CA SER A 177 13.22 10.74 5.11
C SER A 177 13.93 10.39 3.79
N PHE A 178 13.22 9.85 2.79
CA PHE A 178 13.77 9.56 1.47
C PHE A 178 14.12 10.82 0.72
N ASP A 179 15.02 10.72 -0.26
CA ASP A 179 15.32 11.82 -1.17
C ASP A 179 14.10 12.19 -2.03
N GLU A 180 14.05 13.45 -2.44
CA GLU A 180 12.95 13.98 -3.25
C GLU A 180 12.83 13.26 -4.60
N ASN A 181 13.99 12.94 -5.21
CA ASN A 181 14.05 12.21 -6.47
C ASN A 181 13.52 10.77 -6.30
N GLN A 182 13.91 10.07 -5.23
CA GLN A 182 13.45 8.71 -4.94
C GLN A 182 11.93 8.66 -4.73
N LEU A 183 11.38 9.62 -3.99
CA LEU A 183 9.93 9.73 -3.79
C LEU A 183 9.20 10.06 -5.11
N SER A 184 9.76 10.97 -5.90
CA SER A 184 9.20 11.32 -7.21
C SER A 184 9.18 10.12 -8.16
N GLU A 185 10.26 9.33 -8.20
CA GLU A 185 10.32 8.11 -9.02
C GLU A 185 9.33 7.05 -8.55
N ASN A 186 9.20 6.83 -7.23
CA ASN A 186 8.20 5.91 -6.68
C ASN A 186 6.78 6.33 -7.07
N ILE A 187 6.47 7.64 -6.96
CA ILE A 187 5.15 8.18 -7.29
C ILE A 187 4.87 8.02 -8.79
N ASN A 188 5.81 8.42 -9.65
CA ASN A 188 5.66 8.31 -11.10
C ASN A 188 5.44 6.86 -11.53
N SER A 189 6.27 5.94 -11.03
CA SER A 189 6.17 4.51 -11.35
C SER A 189 4.83 3.93 -10.91
N PHE A 190 4.32 4.34 -9.74
CA PHE A 190 3.00 3.92 -9.28
C PHE A 190 1.87 4.45 -10.17
N VAL A 191 1.91 5.71 -10.55
CA VAL A 191 0.91 6.30 -11.45
C VAL A 191 0.92 5.64 -12.82
N GLU A 192 2.11 5.34 -13.37
CA GLU A 192 2.23 4.59 -14.64
C GLU A 192 1.66 3.18 -14.53
N GLU A 193 1.90 2.50 -13.42
CA GLU A 193 1.32 1.17 -13.18
C GLU A 193 -0.21 1.23 -13.13
N ILE A 194 -0.76 2.21 -12.42
CA ILE A 194 -2.22 2.41 -12.38
C ILE A 194 -2.77 2.72 -13.78
N LYS A 195 -2.09 3.55 -14.59
CA LYS A 195 -2.51 3.83 -15.98
C LYS A 195 -2.64 2.56 -16.84
N LYS A 196 -1.74 1.57 -16.64
CA LYS A 196 -1.75 0.30 -17.39
C LYS A 196 -2.94 -0.60 -17.03
N ILE A 197 -3.47 -0.49 -15.81
CA ILE A 197 -4.53 -1.38 -15.28
C ILE A 197 -5.94 -0.85 -15.59
N LYS A 198 -6.08 0.12 -16.46
CA LYS A 198 -7.39 0.67 -16.84
C LYS A 198 -8.39 -0.45 -17.19
N PRO A 199 -9.55 -0.56 -16.49
CA PRO A 199 -10.56 -1.55 -16.83
C PRO A 199 -11.13 -1.32 -18.23
N SER A 200 -11.32 -2.40 -18.98
CA SER A 200 -11.87 -2.33 -20.36
C SER A 200 -13.29 -1.77 -20.44
N GLY A 201 -14.07 -1.98 -19.37
CA GLY A 201 -15.44 -1.47 -19.28
C GLY A 201 -15.56 0.03 -18.97
N LEU A 202 -14.45 0.72 -18.66
CA LEU A 202 -14.47 2.14 -18.30
C LEU A 202 -14.49 3.03 -19.53
N LYS A 203 -15.58 3.79 -19.69
CA LYS A 203 -15.72 4.84 -20.72
C LYS A 203 -15.23 6.18 -20.14
N GLY A 204 -14.30 6.84 -20.84
CA GLY A 204 -13.76 8.15 -20.46
C GLY A 204 -12.41 8.09 -19.78
N ASN A 205 -12.10 9.16 -19.01
CA ASN A 205 -10.81 9.29 -18.31
C ASN A 205 -10.75 8.34 -17.13
N PHE A 206 -9.63 7.59 -17.04
CA PHE A 206 -9.42 6.68 -15.93
C PHE A 206 -8.92 7.42 -14.68
N ILE A 207 -7.91 8.27 -14.83
CA ILE A 207 -7.37 9.10 -13.75
C ILE A 207 -7.94 10.51 -13.90
N ASN A 208 -8.67 10.98 -12.89
CA ASN A 208 -9.24 12.32 -12.84
C ASN A 208 -8.30 13.30 -12.14
N SER A 209 -7.69 12.89 -11.04
CA SER A 209 -6.77 13.71 -10.27
C SER A 209 -5.89 12.85 -9.36
N VAL A 210 -4.68 13.32 -9.11
CA VAL A 210 -3.72 12.69 -8.20
C VAL A 210 -3.36 13.67 -7.11
N PHE A 211 -3.35 13.19 -5.87
CA PHE A 211 -2.98 13.97 -4.70
C PHE A 211 -1.85 13.26 -3.96
N VAL A 212 -0.92 14.04 -3.47
CA VAL A 212 0.18 13.57 -2.60
C VAL A 212 0.02 14.24 -1.24
N SER A 213 0.18 13.46 -0.18
CA SER A 213 0.08 13.94 1.20
C SER A 213 1.10 13.27 2.10
N SER A 214 1.43 13.90 3.23
CA SER A 214 2.11 13.22 4.33
C SER A 214 1.11 12.80 5.41
N THR A 215 1.49 11.88 6.30
CA THR A 215 0.60 11.28 7.32
C THR A 215 -0.18 12.32 8.13
N MET A 216 0.46 13.41 8.56
CA MET A 216 -0.17 14.47 9.35
C MET A 216 -0.26 15.79 8.58
N GLY A 217 0.21 15.81 7.35
CA GLY A 217 0.25 16.98 6.50
C GLY A 217 -1.07 17.30 5.80
N PHE A 218 -0.95 18.02 4.73
CA PHE A 218 -2.03 18.39 3.81
C PHE A 218 -1.85 17.65 2.47
N GLY A 219 -2.92 17.56 1.70
CA GLY A 219 -2.88 16.98 0.36
C GLY A 219 -2.65 18.05 -0.70
N LEU A 220 -1.71 17.81 -1.61
CA LEU A 220 -1.43 18.64 -2.78
C LEU A 220 -1.86 17.93 -4.04
N LYS A 221 -2.55 18.64 -4.92
CA LYS A 221 -2.84 18.15 -6.26
C LYS A 221 -1.57 18.18 -7.09
N VAL A 222 -1.27 17.08 -7.79
CA VAL A 222 -0.08 16.98 -8.64
C VAL A 222 -0.45 16.83 -10.11
N GLU A 223 0.44 17.33 -10.98
CA GLU A 223 0.37 17.15 -12.43
C GLU A 223 0.83 15.73 -12.79
N VAL A 224 0.05 15.01 -13.65
CA VAL A 224 0.32 13.63 -14.06
C VAL A 224 0.06 13.42 -15.54
#